data_37cd7e1d62a5616c67fd72ab1c2d969f
#
_entry.id   37cd7e1d62a5616c67fd72ab1c2d969f
#
_cell.length_a   1.000
_cell.length_b   1.000
_cell.length_c   1.000
_cell.angle_alpha   90.00
_cell.angle_beta   90.00
_cell.angle_gamma   90.00
#
_symmetry.space_group_name_H-M   'P 1'
#
loop_
_entity.id
_entity.type
_entity.pdbx_description
1 polymer ?
#
loop_
_entity_poly.entity_id
_entity_poly.type
_entity_poly.pdbx_seq_one_letter_code
_entity_poly.pdbx_strand_id
1 'polypeptide(L)'
;MAETPKNSETSKGTRSWWSKNWFYTVLIAIALIDGLSAFGLPLIVSQPYSAGDSISTLRQAILAATGGVLAILTLWESRRKNIQEKEKNDQDHTPQVHAERRARYAKALEQLADAKAPVRLGGVYTLIKLVDEWLADEKTLPNEEERREEGQVIINSLCAYIRSPFDLASKTEELSEHKAPENYEGGNQQFIKDQARFREEKELRLTILEAVRNRLNKGTRVHKNGTQKLLPGQWSGFDYDFSNTVFFYPVGFNNSYFGASSNFSGAEFTENTNFSKAKFVEKADFSRAKFAKKADISRVKFTDADFSGAEFTEKADFCWAKFAEDVDFSRVKFTKNANFYEAKFTKDAKFYRAEFTEKAGFTRAKFTDADFTGAKFAEDANFSWAKFAEKADFCWAEFAEKADFTWIKFADYAQFGWAKFTEDANFSAVKFTKDVEFSAAKFAKNASFSGAKFTKNAKFSWAKFTKGADFSWAEFIRNTDFFEATFEEKPIFEYELYSEIFKAKFSHRANPEDYNFKVSHNSPYKIETKEQEHNGIKFVIPKDAELFDPDEPSE
;
A
#
# COMPACT_ATOMS: atom_id res chain seq x y z
N MET A 1 59.09 -21.52 1.01
CA MET A 1 59.84 -21.07 -0.18
C MET A 1 59.22 -19.75 -0.58
N ALA A 2 59.99 -18.70 -0.40
CA ALA A 2 59.61 -17.32 -0.62
C ALA A 2 60.05 -16.92 -2.03
N GLU A 3 59.20 -16.23 -2.76
CA GLU A 3 59.61 -15.45 -3.93
C GLU A 3 59.08 -14.03 -3.79
N THR A 4 60.03 -13.12 -3.62
CA THR A 4 59.92 -11.67 -3.66
C THR A 4 59.75 -11.19 -5.09
N PRO A 5 58.87 -10.23 -5.42
CA PRO A 5 58.92 -9.54 -6.70
C PRO A 5 59.88 -8.34 -6.65
N LYS A 6 60.70 -8.29 -7.67
CA LYS A 6 61.71 -7.25 -7.96
C LYS A 6 61.08 -5.88 -8.22
N ASN A 7 61.68 -4.87 -7.64
CA ASN A 7 61.55 -3.45 -7.96
C ASN A 7 61.70 -3.16 -9.47
N SER A 8 60.76 -2.38 -9.99
CA SER A 8 60.91 -1.59 -11.22
C SER A 8 60.49 -0.13 -10.96
N GLU A 9 61.27 0.54 -10.11
CA GLU A 9 61.28 2.01 -10.03
C GLU A 9 62.42 2.53 -10.89
N THR A 10 62.16 2.91 -12.13
CA THR A 10 62.92 3.93 -12.89
C THR A 10 62.32 4.18 -14.25
N SER A 11 61.14 4.85 -14.34
CA SER A 11 60.77 5.60 -15.57
C SER A 11 59.62 6.61 -15.41
N LYS A 12 59.21 6.93 -14.20
CA LYS A 12 58.09 7.88 -13.97
C LYS A 12 58.54 9.35 -13.80
N GLY A 13 59.85 9.64 -13.64
CA GLY A 13 60.32 11.01 -13.34
C GLY A 13 60.35 11.97 -14.53
N THR A 14 60.65 11.50 -15.71
CA THR A 14 60.89 12.38 -16.89
C THR A 14 59.63 12.77 -17.63
N ARG A 15 58.62 11.91 -17.67
CA ARG A 15 57.31 12.23 -18.32
C ARG A 15 56.46 13.28 -17.56
N SER A 16 56.62 13.37 -16.25
CA SER A 16 55.89 14.33 -15.41
C SER A 16 56.38 15.76 -15.53
N TRP A 17 57.69 15.96 -15.74
CA TRP A 17 58.30 17.30 -15.86
C TRP A 17 57.91 17.97 -17.20
N TRP A 18 57.99 17.25 -18.33
CA TRP A 18 57.60 17.73 -19.65
C TRP A 18 56.10 18.05 -19.74
N SER A 19 55.24 17.27 -19.12
CA SER A 19 53.79 17.53 -19.15
C SER A 19 53.36 18.74 -18.31
N LYS A 20 54.12 19.09 -17.26
CA LYS A 20 53.84 20.25 -16.42
C LYS A 20 54.36 21.57 -17.00
N ASN A 21 55.44 21.52 -17.78
CA ASN A 21 56.15 22.73 -18.25
C ASN A 21 56.04 22.95 -19.78
N TRP A 22 55.41 22.05 -20.53
CA TRP A 22 55.33 22.15 -21.99
C TRP A 22 54.78 23.51 -22.46
N PHE A 23 53.82 24.08 -21.74
CA PHE A 23 53.21 25.37 -22.04
C PHE A 23 54.25 26.49 -22.00
N TYR A 24 55.05 26.56 -20.95
CA TYR A 24 56.14 27.56 -20.82
C TYR A 24 57.25 27.34 -21.84
N THR A 25 57.57 26.09 -22.18
CA THR A 25 58.53 25.79 -23.23
C THR A 25 58.05 26.20 -24.61
N VAL A 26 56.76 26.01 -24.91
CA VAL A 26 56.15 26.49 -26.16
C VAL A 26 56.09 28.02 -26.19
N LEU A 27 55.74 28.65 -25.09
CA LEU A 27 55.69 30.11 -24.97
C LEU A 27 57.06 30.75 -25.21
N ILE A 28 58.13 30.19 -24.59
CA ILE A 28 59.53 30.62 -24.81
C ILE A 28 59.97 30.36 -26.25
N ALA A 29 59.61 29.22 -26.85
CA ALA A 29 59.94 28.90 -28.22
C ALA A 29 59.30 29.89 -29.20
N ILE A 30 58.01 30.23 -29.02
CA ILE A 30 57.30 31.22 -29.82
C ILE A 30 57.99 32.60 -29.69
N ALA A 31 58.33 33.03 -28.47
CA ALA A 31 58.99 34.30 -28.24
C ALA A 31 60.40 34.37 -28.87
N LEU A 32 61.18 33.26 -28.84
CA LEU A 32 62.48 33.16 -29.50
C LEU A 32 62.35 33.17 -31.04
N ILE A 33 61.40 32.42 -31.60
CA ILE A 33 61.15 32.39 -33.04
C ILE A 33 60.66 33.78 -33.54
N ASP A 34 59.87 34.45 -32.76
CA ASP A 34 59.41 35.80 -33.06
C ASP A 34 60.53 36.81 -33.05
N GLY A 35 61.37 36.79 -31.98
CA GLY A 35 62.59 37.62 -31.88
C GLY A 35 63.48 37.42 -33.09
N LEU A 36 63.79 36.14 -33.40
CA LEU A 36 64.64 35.80 -34.56
C LEU A 36 64.01 36.24 -35.89
N SER A 37 62.69 36.12 -36.06
CA SER A 37 61.94 36.53 -37.27
C SER A 37 61.91 38.04 -37.38
N ALA A 38 61.59 38.76 -36.33
CA ALA A 38 61.51 40.23 -36.35
C ALA A 38 62.81 40.95 -36.63
N PHE A 39 63.95 40.35 -36.19
CA PHE A 39 65.26 40.93 -36.38
C PHE A 39 66.03 40.27 -37.52
N GLY A 40 65.90 38.98 -37.80
CA GLY A 40 66.62 38.22 -38.81
C GLY A 40 66.02 38.33 -40.23
N LEU A 41 64.72 38.21 -40.40
CA LEU A 41 64.01 38.28 -41.71
C LEU A 41 64.30 39.58 -42.46
N PRO A 42 64.29 40.77 -41.85
CA PRO A 42 64.59 42.00 -42.57
C PRO A 42 66.05 42.12 -43.04
N LEU A 43 66.96 41.30 -42.51
CA LEU A 43 68.38 41.26 -42.92
C LEU A 43 68.68 40.31 -44.11
N ILE A 44 67.75 39.33 -44.30
CA ILE A 44 67.93 38.29 -45.33
C ILE A 44 67.17 38.67 -46.62
N VAL A 45 66.05 39.42 -46.52
CA VAL A 45 65.28 39.86 -47.65
C VAL A 45 65.89 41.08 -48.33
N SER A 46 66.72 40.85 -49.36
CA SER A 46 67.43 41.83 -50.12
C SER A 46 66.72 42.38 -51.36
N GLN A 47 65.40 42.65 -51.29
CA GLN A 47 64.61 43.24 -52.36
C GLN A 47 64.33 44.71 -52.07
N PRO A 48 64.24 45.60 -53.11
CA PRO A 48 63.92 46.97 -52.86
C PRO A 48 62.49 47.13 -52.46
N TYR A 49 62.25 47.67 -51.29
CA TYR A 49 60.92 48.01 -50.78
C TYR A 49 60.34 49.16 -51.59
N SER A 50 59.04 49.08 -51.96
CA SER A 50 58.34 50.17 -52.58
C SER A 50 58.20 51.38 -51.64
N ALA A 51 58.05 52.61 -52.21
CA ALA A 51 57.98 53.81 -51.40
C ALA A 51 56.78 53.81 -50.49
N GLY A 52 57.01 53.57 -49.18
CA GLY A 52 56.01 53.46 -48.13
C GLY A 52 56.17 52.24 -47.21
N ASP A 53 56.87 51.19 -47.63
CA ASP A 53 57.13 49.97 -46.83
C ASP A 53 58.45 50.12 -46.10
N SER A 54 58.39 50.37 -44.80
CA SER A 54 59.62 50.41 -43.96
C SER A 54 59.84 49.09 -43.26
N ILE A 55 61.08 48.70 -43.04
CA ILE A 55 61.47 47.55 -42.22
C ILE A 55 60.84 47.61 -40.82
N SER A 56 60.58 48.83 -40.35
CA SER A 56 59.87 49.07 -39.08
C SER A 56 58.39 48.59 -39.12
N THR A 57 57.69 48.74 -40.24
CA THR A 57 56.26 48.34 -40.43
C THR A 57 56.17 46.80 -40.42
N LEU A 58 57.08 46.10 -41.10
CA LEU A 58 57.12 44.65 -41.11
C LEU A 58 57.44 44.08 -39.69
N ARG A 59 58.40 44.69 -38.97
CA ARG A 59 58.68 44.31 -37.57
C ARG A 59 57.47 44.51 -36.66
N GLN A 60 56.75 45.64 -36.80
CA GLN A 60 55.55 45.94 -36.04
C GLN A 60 54.40 44.93 -36.34
N ALA A 61 54.22 44.52 -37.60
CA ALA A 61 53.22 43.51 -37.96
C ALA A 61 53.54 42.13 -37.39
N ILE A 62 54.80 41.70 -37.43
CA ILE A 62 55.21 40.40 -36.82
C ILE A 62 55.03 40.45 -35.30
N LEU A 63 55.48 41.48 -34.62
CA LEU A 63 55.35 41.63 -33.17
C LEU A 63 53.86 41.72 -32.75
N ALA A 64 53.01 42.40 -33.53
CA ALA A 64 51.56 42.49 -33.25
C ALA A 64 50.88 41.12 -33.41
N ALA A 65 51.19 40.36 -34.46
CA ALA A 65 50.61 39.03 -34.68
C ALA A 65 51.03 38.06 -33.56
N THR A 66 52.28 38.05 -33.18
CA THR A 66 52.80 37.17 -32.12
C THR A 66 52.31 37.60 -30.76
N GLY A 67 52.21 38.90 -30.49
CA GLY A 67 51.58 39.43 -29.28
C GLY A 67 50.12 38.98 -29.14
N GLY A 68 49.38 38.96 -30.26
CA GLY A 68 48.04 38.45 -30.31
C GLY A 68 47.95 36.94 -29.97
N VAL A 69 48.84 36.12 -30.55
CA VAL A 69 48.91 34.67 -30.27
C VAL A 69 49.27 34.41 -28.80
N LEU A 70 50.28 35.14 -28.28
CA LEU A 70 50.69 35.03 -26.87
C LEU A 70 49.56 35.42 -25.90
N ALA A 71 48.79 36.47 -26.23
CA ALA A 71 47.65 36.91 -25.43
C ALA A 71 46.54 35.82 -25.41
N ILE A 72 46.23 35.20 -26.56
CA ILE A 72 45.25 34.11 -26.65
C ILE A 72 45.70 32.90 -25.84
N LEU A 73 46.97 32.49 -25.94
CA LEU A 73 47.54 31.38 -25.19
C LEU A 73 47.50 31.65 -23.68
N THR A 74 47.82 32.87 -23.26
CA THR A 74 47.77 33.27 -21.86
C THR A 74 46.36 33.26 -21.31
N LEU A 75 45.38 33.75 -22.06
CA LEU A 75 43.97 33.70 -21.70
C LEU A 75 43.45 32.26 -21.63
N TRP A 76 43.85 31.41 -22.55
CA TRP A 76 43.48 30.00 -22.54
C TRP A 76 44.05 29.26 -21.30
N GLU A 77 45.33 29.47 -20.96
CA GLU A 77 45.94 28.87 -19.77
C GLU A 77 45.34 29.42 -18.46
N SER A 78 45.02 30.71 -18.40
CA SER A 78 44.33 31.31 -17.26
C SER A 78 42.95 30.69 -17.07
N ARG A 79 42.20 30.52 -18.18
CA ARG A 79 40.91 29.86 -18.14
C ARG A 79 40.99 28.40 -17.68
N ARG A 80 42.03 27.67 -18.17
CA ARG A 80 42.30 26.28 -17.77
C ARG A 80 42.65 26.18 -16.30
N LYS A 81 43.47 27.07 -15.76
CA LYS A 81 43.79 27.12 -14.32
C LYS A 81 42.59 27.41 -13.48
N ASN A 82 41.74 28.37 -13.89
CA ASN A 82 40.52 28.71 -13.18
C ASN A 82 39.53 27.51 -13.13
N ILE A 83 39.46 26.72 -14.20
CA ILE A 83 38.62 25.49 -14.23
C ILE A 83 39.23 24.46 -13.27
N GLN A 84 40.53 24.21 -13.31
CA GLN A 84 41.20 23.25 -12.41
C GLN A 84 41.11 23.67 -10.94
N GLU A 85 41.23 24.95 -10.63
CA GLU A 85 41.08 25.48 -9.28
C GLU A 85 39.62 25.35 -8.80
N LYS A 86 38.66 25.56 -9.70
CA LYS A 86 37.25 25.35 -9.40
C LYS A 86 36.94 23.88 -9.13
N GLU A 87 37.41 22.96 -9.98
CA GLU A 87 37.26 21.52 -9.79
C GLU A 87 37.94 21.05 -8.49
N LYS A 88 39.12 21.55 -8.19
CA LYS A 88 39.81 21.24 -6.94
C LYS A 88 39.09 21.80 -5.72
N ASN A 89 38.57 23.01 -5.80
CA ASN A 89 37.81 23.65 -4.73
C ASN A 89 36.48 22.91 -4.51
N ASP A 90 35.80 22.46 -5.58
CA ASP A 90 34.58 21.66 -5.49
C ASP A 90 34.88 20.25 -4.91
N GLN A 91 36.06 19.64 -5.22
CA GLN A 91 36.50 18.36 -4.64
C GLN A 91 36.87 18.48 -3.15
N ASP A 92 37.49 19.57 -2.72
CA ASP A 92 37.83 19.83 -1.31
C ASP A 92 36.61 20.25 -0.48
N HIS A 93 35.59 20.90 -1.12
CA HIS A 93 34.39 21.39 -0.45
C HIS A 93 33.40 20.27 -0.14
N THR A 94 33.26 19.26 -1.00
CA THR A 94 32.30 18.17 -0.84
C THR A 94 32.48 17.39 0.47
N PRO A 95 33.68 16.88 0.84
CA PRO A 95 33.88 16.19 2.11
C PRO A 95 33.59 17.06 3.32
N GLN A 96 33.89 18.37 3.23
CA GLN A 96 33.64 19.31 4.32
C GLN A 96 32.16 19.53 4.58
N VAL A 97 31.32 19.68 3.51
CA VAL A 97 29.88 19.81 3.63
C VAL A 97 29.27 18.56 4.24
N HIS A 98 29.68 17.37 3.77
CA HIS A 98 29.17 16.10 4.32
C HIS A 98 29.61 15.92 5.79
N ALA A 99 30.84 16.27 6.15
CA ALA A 99 31.33 16.22 7.54
C ALA A 99 30.54 17.17 8.46
N GLU A 100 30.22 18.38 8.00
CA GLU A 100 29.39 19.35 8.73
C GLU A 100 27.96 18.80 8.96
N ARG A 101 27.33 18.24 7.92
CA ARG A 101 25.98 17.65 8.05
C ARG A 101 25.98 16.48 9.04
N ARG A 102 26.98 15.59 8.98
CA ARG A 102 27.13 14.48 9.93
C ARG A 102 27.38 14.97 11.36
N ALA A 103 28.15 16.05 11.54
CA ALA A 103 28.35 16.67 12.84
C ALA A 103 27.03 17.27 13.38
N ARG A 104 26.26 17.95 12.53
CA ARG A 104 24.92 18.48 12.88
C ARG A 104 23.94 17.36 13.21
N TYR A 105 23.98 16.24 12.48
CA TYR A 105 23.19 15.04 12.76
C TYR A 105 23.52 14.47 14.14
N ALA A 106 24.80 14.24 14.46
CA ALA A 106 25.24 13.75 15.77
C ALA A 106 24.78 14.69 16.90
N LYS A 107 24.92 16.00 16.70
CA LYS A 107 24.46 17.00 17.67
C LYS A 107 22.94 17.01 17.85
N ALA A 108 22.19 16.83 16.77
CA ALA A 108 20.73 16.75 16.84
C ALA A 108 20.26 15.49 17.60
N LEU A 109 20.96 14.35 17.45
CA LEU A 109 20.69 13.14 18.25
C LEU A 109 20.96 13.37 19.75
N GLU A 110 22.05 14.06 20.11
CA GLU A 110 22.31 14.46 21.51
C GLU A 110 21.17 15.34 22.05
N GLN A 111 20.69 16.28 21.23
CA GLN A 111 19.56 17.15 21.60
C GLN A 111 18.25 16.34 21.78
N LEU A 112 18.00 15.31 20.99
CA LEU A 112 16.83 14.43 21.17
C LEU A 112 16.85 13.67 22.49
N ALA A 113 18.02 13.40 23.04
CA ALA A 113 18.19 12.74 24.34
C ALA A 113 18.16 13.70 25.53
N ASP A 114 18.01 15.03 25.30
CA ASP A 114 18.03 16.02 26.38
C ASP A 114 16.76 15.94 27.26
N ALA A 115 16.93 16.26 28.54
CA ALA A 115 15.82 16.28 29.48
C ALA A 115 14.78 17.38 29.18
N LYS A 116 15.22 18.48 28.54
CA LYS A 116 14.38 19.66 28.27
C LYS A 116 13.67 19.54 26.91
N ALA A 117 12.35 19.55 26.92
CA ALA A 117 11.53 19.46 25.71
C ALA A 117 11.88 20.50 24.62
N PRO A 118 12.17 21.78 24.91
CA PRO A 118 12.58 22.72 23.86
C PRO A 118 13.89 22.35 23.18
N VAL A 119 14.84 21.70 23.88
CA VAL A 119 16.10 21.23 23.30
C VAL A 119 15.85 20.02 22.38
N ARG A 120 15.01 19.07 22.84
CA ARG A 120 14.57 17.92 22.00
C ARG A 120 13.87 18.39 20.73
N LEU A 121 12.99 19.38 20.82
CA LEU A 121 12.27 19.95 19.68
C LEU A 121 13.25 20.61 18.68
N GLY A 122 14.31 21.30 19.16
CA GLY A 122 15.39 21.83 18.32
C GLY A 122 16.12 20.73 17.55
N GLY A 123 16.38 19.60 18.21
CA GLY A 123 16.94 18.40 17.58
C GLY A 123 16.04 17.86 16.46
N VAL A 124 14.74 17.73 16.70
CA VAL A 124 13.75 17.30 15.70
C VAL A 124 13.77 18.19 14.46
N TYR A 125 13.69 19.52 14.63
CA TYR A 125 13.72 20.45 13.51
C TYR A 125 15.05 20.39 12.72
N THR A 126 16.15 20.17 13.42
CA THR A 126 17.46 20.00 12.78
C THR A 126 17.50 18.74 11.94
N LEU A 127 17.00 17.61 12.45
CA LEU A 127 16.93 16.34 11.71
C LEU A 127 16.03 16.45 10.48
N ILE A 128 14.84 17.04 10.64
CA ILE A 128 13.90 17.27 9.52
C ILE A 128 14.59 18.08 8.41
N LYS A 129 15.26 19.18 8.77
CA LYS A 129 15.94 20.04 7.83
C LYS A 129 17.11 19.32 7.13
N LEU A 130 17.85 18.49 7.85
CA LEU A 130 18.95 17.72 7.29
C LEU A 130 18.48 16.72 6.23
N VAL A 131 17.33 16.05 6.41
CA VAL A 131 16.75 15.19 5.36
C VAL A 131 16.48 16.00 4.09
N ASP A 132 15.84 17.17 4.24
CA ASP A 132 15.54 18.04 3.08
C ASP A 132 16.83 18.53 2.41
N GLU A 133 17.88 18.86 3.18
CA GLU A 133 19.19 19.29 2.68
C GLU A 133 19.93 18.16 1.92
N TRP A 134 19.85 16.90 2.41
CA TRP A 134 20.43 15.76 1.70
C TRP A 134 19.70 15.51 0.37
N LEU A 135 18.38 15.50 0.37
CA LEU A 135 17.59 15.29 -0.85
C LEU A 135 17.81 16.38 -1.91
N ALA A 136 18.08 17.61 -1.49
CA ALA A 136 18.29 18.75 -2.39
C ALA A 136 19.73 18.87 -2.93
N ASP A 137 20.68 18.08 -2.41
CA ASP A 137 22.10 18.24 -2.74
C ASP A 137 22.53 17.48 -4.00
N GLU A 138 22.05 17.92 -5.15
CA GLU A 138 22.49 17.40 -6.44
C GLU A 138 23.95 17.76 -6.79
N LYS A 139 24.49 18.80 -6.14
CA LYS A 139 25.82 19.32 -6.46
C LYS A 139 26.94 18.45 -5.88
N THR A 140 26.85 18.10 -4.58
CA THR A 140 27.91 17.34 -3.89
C THR A 140 27.62 15.85 -3.86
N LEU A 141 26.37 15.44 -4.10
CA LEU A 141 25.92 14.05 -4.17
C LEU A 141 24.96 13.89 -5.37
N PRO A 142 25.47 13.73 -6.62
CA PRO A 142 24.65 13.68 -7.83
C PRO A 142 23.70 12.49 -7.89
N ASN A 143 24.08 11.37 -7.29
CA ASN A 143 23.27 10.15 -7.28
C ASN A 143 22.05 10.32 -6.33
N GLU A 144 20.83 10.18 -6.88
CA GLU A 144 19.58 10.29 -6.11
C GLU A 144 19.46 9.19 -5.04
N GLU A 145 19.91 7.97 -5.36
CA GLU A 145 19.91 6.84 -4.42
C GLU A 145 20.75 7.14 -3.19
N GLU A 146 21.99 7.61 -3.37
CA GLU A 146 22.88 7.98 -2.27
C GLU A 146 22.30 9.10 -1.40
N ARG A 147 21.67 10.12 -2.03
CA ARG A 147 20.96 11.19 -1.28
C ARG A 147 19.84 10.62 -0.42
N ARG A 148 19.11 9.64 -0.97
CA ARG A 148 18.05 8.96 -0.26
C ARG A 148 18.60 8.10 0.88
N GLU A 149 19.70 7.38 0.69
CA GLU A 149 20.34 6.58 1.74
C GLU A 149 20.75 7.45 2.95
N GLU A 150 21.41 8.60 2.73
CA GLU A 150 21.75 9.53 3.81
C GLU A 150 20.49 10.09 4.50
N GLY A 151 19.44 10.39 3.74
CA GLY A 151 18.15 10.79 4.29
C GLY A 151 17.49 9.68 5.09
N GLN A 152 17.57 8.42 4.64
CA GLN A 152 16.98 7.25 5.29
C GLN A 152 17.58 7.02 6.69
N VAL A 153 18.88 7.24 6.88
CA VAL A 153 19.52 7.14 8.20
C VAL A 153 18.85 8.07 9.21
N ILE A 154 18.50 9.28 8.77
CA ILE A 154 17.85 10.27 9.64
C ILE A 154 16.38 9.88 9.88
N ILE A 155 15.67 9.44 8.85
CA ILE A 155 14.30 8.93 8.98
C ILE A 155 14.23 7.75 9.96
N ASN A 156 15.19 6.81 9.88
CA ASN A 156 15.30 5.70 10.82
C ASN A 156 15.46 6.18 12.26
N SER A 157 16.21 7.25 12.49
CA SER A 157 16.40 7.84 13.83
C SER A 157 15.09 8.49 14.34
N LEU A 158 14.35 9.18 13.48
CA LEU A 158 13.05 9.75 13.84
C LEU A 158 12.02 8.64 14.13
N CYS A 159 11.99 7.57 13.33
CA CYS A 159 11.15 6.41 13.59
C CYS A 159 11.53 5.71 14.89
N ALA A 160 12.84 5.55 15.16
CA ALA A 160 13.33 4.96 16.41
C ALA A 160 12.92 5.78 17.64
N TYR A 161 12.93 7.10 17.53
CA TYR A 161 12.41 7.98 18.59
C TYR A 161 10.91 7.76 18.83
N ILE A 162 10.12 7.67 17.76
CA ILE A 162 8.68 7.38 17.84
C ILE A 162 8.43 6.02 18.50
N ARG A 163 9.23 5.00 18.19
CA ARG A 163 9.14 3.65 18.80
C ARG A 163 9.62 3.59 20.25
N SER A 164 10.40 4.59 20.71
CA SER A 164 10.95 4.53 22.06
C SER A 164 9.82 4.45 23.10
N PRO A 165 9.94 3.58 24.12
CA PRO A 165 8.95 3.49 25.18
C PRO A 165 8.77 4.83 25.91
N PHE A 166 7.53 5.13 26.27
CA PHE A 166 7.21 6.26 27.11
C PHE A 166 6.35 5.79 28.29
N ASP A 167 6.87 5.94 29.48
CA ASP A 167 6.28 5.40 30.72
C ASP A 167 4.84 5.87 30.98
N LEU A 168 4.51 7.12 30.59
CA LEU A 168 3.19 7.70 30.77
C LEU A 168 2.20 7.37 29.63
N ALA A 169 2.61 6.65 28.59
CA ALA A 169 1.72 6.31 27.49
C ALA A 169 0.50 5.46 27.93
N SER A 170 0.67 4.61 28.94
CA SER A 170 -0.42 3.81 29.51
C SER A 170 -1.46 4.63 30.30
N LYS A 171 -1.10 5.83 30.73
CA LYS A 171 -1.96 6.76 31.50
C LYS A 171 -2.63 7.82 30.62
N THR A 172 -2.77 7.57 29.30
CA THR A 172 -3.30 8.56 28.33
C THR A 172 -4.69 9.08 28.72
N GLU A 173 -5.60 8.21 29.15
CA GLU A 173 -6.96 8.60 29.53
C GLU A 173 -6.93 9.47 30.80
N GLU A 174 -6.20 9.03 31.83
CA GLU A 174 -6.08 9.79 33.09
C GLU A 174 -5.43 11.16 32.87
N LEU A 175 -4.33 11.22 32.11
CA LEU A 175 -3.57 12.47 31.86
C LEU A 175 -4.25 13.41 30.85
N SER A 176 -5.29 12.96 30.18
CA SER A 176 -6.15 13.78 29.32
C SER A 176 -7.25 14.51 30.11
N GLU A 177 -7.51 14.11 31.35
CA GLU A 177 -8.48 14.75 32.23
C GLU A 177 -8.01 16.12 32.73
N HIS A 178 -8.96 16.99 33.09
CA HIS A 178 -8.64 18.31 33.62
C HIS A 178 -8.24 18.30 35.10
N LYS A 179 -8.57 17.24 35.83
CA LYS A 179 -8.31 17.08 37.25
C LYS A 179 -7.70 15.73 37.55
N ALA A 180 -6.82 15.68 38.52
CA ALA A 180 -6.26 14.42 38.98
C ALA A 180 -7.39 13.51 39.50
N PRO A 181 -7.38 12.19 39.09
CA PRO A 181 -8.21 11.19 39.73
C PRO A 181 -7.92 11.12 41.24
N GLU A 182 -8.93 10.80 42.05
CA GLU A 182 -8.79 10.77 43.52
C GLU A 182 -7.65 9.84 43.99
N ASN A 183 -7.39 8.77 43.25
CA ASN A 183 -6.38 7.76 43.57
C ASN A 183 -5.12 7.88 42.72
N TYR A 184 -4.83 9.05 42.13
CA TYR A 184 -3.62 9.19 41.29
C TYR A 184 -2.36 9.00 42.16
N GLU A 185 -1.48 8.11 41.69
CA GLU A 185 -0.21 7.79 42.37
C GLU A 185 0.67 9.05 42.51
N GLY A 186 1.02 9.39 43.76
CA GLY A 186 1.76 10.63 44.06
C GLY A 186 0.89 11.90 44.16
N GLY A 187 -0.44 11.78 44.05
CA GLY A 187 -1.41 12.86 44.23
C GLY A 187 -1.36 13.95 43.17
N ASN A 188 -2.02 15.08 43.47
CA ASN A 188 -2.22 16.17 42.51
C ASN A 188 -0.91 16.81 42.00
N GLN A 189 0.13 16.89 42.84
CA GLN A 189 1.42 17.48 42.43
C GLN A 189 2.13 16.60 41.38
N GLN A 190 2.08 15.27 41.59
CA GLN A 190 2.66 14.33 40.62
C GLN A 190 1.85 14.31 39.32
N PHE A 191 0.51 14.34 39.42
CA PHE A 191 -0.36 14.44 38.24
C PHE A 191 -0.01 15.64 37.35
N ILE A 192 0.16 16.86 37.95
CA ILE A 192 0.53 18.07 37.19
C ILE A 192 1.87 17.90 36.48
N LYS A 193 2.88 17.27 37.12
CA LYS A 193 4.19 17.01 36.51
C LYS A 193 4.09 16.00 35.37
N ASP A 194 3.38 14.91 35.60
CA ASP A 194 3.20 13.86 34.62
C ASP A 194 2.37 14.38 33.43
N GLN A 195 1.35 15.18 33.65
CA GLN A 195 0.57 15.83 32.61
C GLN A 195 1.42 16.79 31.76
N ALA A 196 2.35 17.54 32.38
CA ALA A 196 3.27 18.39 31.64
C ALA A 196 4.22 17.55 30.75
N ARG A 197 4.87 16.53 31.33
CA ARG A 197 5.73 15.58 30.58
C ARG A 197 4.98 14.90 29.45
N PHE A 198 3.75 14.46 29.70
CA PHE A 198 2.90 13.83 28.71
C PHE A 198 2.58 14.75 27.54
N ARG A 199 2.21 16.01 27.82
CA ARG A 199 1.95 17.02 26.76
C ARG A 199 3.20 17.33 25.95
N GLU A 200 4.34 17.52 26.59
CA GLU A 200 5.62 17.78 25.92
C GLU A 200 6.01 16.64 24.97
N GLU A 201 5.93 15.40 25.44
CA GLU A 201 6.29 14.24 24.63
C GLU A 201 5.30 14.03 23.47
N LYS A 202 4.00 14.19 23.72
CA LYS A 202 2.95 14.16 22.71
C LYS A 202 3.19 15.19 21.61
N GLU A 203 3.48 16.43 21.98
CA GLU A 203 3.76 17.54 21.04
C GLU A 203 4.96 17.23 20.14
N LEU A 204 6.02 16.70 20.74
CA LEU A 204 7.25 16.38 20.03
C LEU A 204 7.04 15.26 19.02
N ARG A 205 6.37 14.17 19.41
CA ARG A 205 6.07 13.05 18.51
C ARG A 205 5.08 13.46 17.40
N LEU A 206 4.08 14.27 17.72
CA LEU A 206 3.18 14.86 16.74
C LEU A 206 3.92 15.74 15.73
N THR A 207 4.91 16.53 16.17
CA THR A 207 5.74 17.35 15.28
C THR A 207 6.50 16.48 14.26
N ILE A 208 7.05 15.34 14.70
CA ILE A 208 7.71 14.39 13.80
C ILE A 208 6.72 13.82 12.78
N LEU A 209 5.55 13.31 13.24
CA LEU A 209 4.56 12.71 12.34
C LEU A 209 3.98 13.73 11.36
N GLU A 210 3.77 14.97 11.81
CA GLU A 210 3.30 16.04 10.93
C GLU A 210 4.32 16.43 9.87
N ALA A 211 5.62 16.47 10.24
CA ALA A 211 6.69 16.70 9.28
C ALA A 211 6.76 15.60 8.22
N VAL A 212 6.62 14.33 8.63
CA VAL A 212 6.51 13.17 7.73
C VAL A 212 5.29 13.33 6.81
N ARG A 213 4.09 13.51 7.39
CA ARG A 213 2.84 13.64 6.62
C ARG A 213 2.91 14.74 5.57
N ASN A 214 3.41 15.93 5.96
CA ASN A 214 3.47 17.08 5.06
C ASN A 214 4.43 16.83 3.87
N ARG A 215 5.45 15.98 4.04
CA ARG A 215 6.42 15.64 3.00
C ARG A 215 6.09 14.36 2.22
N LEU A 216 5.13 13.58 2.70
CA LEU A 216 4.55 12.45 1.95
C LEU A 216 3.54 12.89 0.88
N ASN A 217 3.14 14.17 0.87
CA ASN A 217 2.10 14.67 -0.03
C ASN A 217 2.57 15.92 -0.79
N LYS A 218 2.69 15.81 -2.11
CA LYS A 218 2.96 16.95 -3.02
C LYS A 218 1.67 17.58 -3.57
N GLY A 219 0.50 17.10 -3.15
CA GLY A 219 -0.79 17.53 -3.65
C GLY A 219 -1.49 16.48 -4.51
N THR A 220 -2.59 16.89 -5.14
CA THR A 220 -3.43 16.02 -5.95
C THR A 220 -3.57 16.60 -7.35
N ARG A 221 -3.27 15.79 -8.37
CA ARG A 221 -3.54 16.14 -9.78
C ARG A 221 -4.95 15.66 -10.15
N VAL A 222 -5.75 16.56 -10.67
CA VAL A 222 -7.07 16.24 -11.24
C VAL A 222 -6.91 15.99 -12.74
N HIS A 223 -7.29 14.81 -13.21
CA HIS A 223 -7.32 14.47 -14.63
C HIS A 223 -8.57 15.05 -15.31
N LYS A 224 -8.56 15.17 -16.64
CA LYS A 224 -9.69 15.69 -17.44
C LYS A 224 -11.01 14.92 -17.23
N ASN A 225 -10.93 13.65 -16.83
CA ASN A 225 -12.08 12.81 -16.50
C ASN A 225 -12.55 12.95 -15.05
N GLY A 226 -12.06 13.93 -14.28
CA GLY A 226 -12.41 14.16 -12.88
C GLY A 226 -11.71 13.23 -11.87
N THR A 227 -10.90 12.26 -12.33
CA THR A 227 -10.17 11.39 -11.41
C THR A 227 -9.04 12.15 -10.72
N GLN A 228 -8.93 11.96 -9.40
CA GLN A 228 -7.87 12.54 -8.60
C GLN A 228 -6.72 11.54 -8.41
N LYS A 229 -5.49 11.98 -8.68
CA LYS A 229 -4.27 11.21 -8.45
C LYS A 229 -3.41 11.92 -7.41
N LEU A 230 -3.18 11.26 -6.28
CA LEU A 230 -2.24 11.72 -5.26
C LEU A 230 -0.81 11.69 -5.82
N LEU A 231 -0.05 12.77 -5.63
CA LEU A 231 1.33 12.89 -6.07
C LEU A 231 2.29 12.58 -4.92
N PRO A 232 3.40 11.86 -5.18
CA PRO A 232 4.42 11.61 -4.16
C PRO A 232 5.07 12.92 -3.71
N GLY A 233 5.25 13.06 -2.41
CA GLY A 233 6.04 14.12 -1.80
C GLY A 233 7.53 13.78 -1.78
N GLN A 234 8.34 14.68 -1.22
CA GLN A 234 9.80 14.52 -1.20
C GLN A 234 10.26 13.31 -0.38
N TRP A 235 9.51 12.95 0.68
CA TRP A 235 9.85 11.85 1.57
C TRP A 235 9.09 10.55 1.24
N SER A 236 8.37 10.51 0.14
CA SER A 236 7.59 9.34 -0.26
C SER A 236 8.43 8.10 -0.57
N GLY A 237 9.70 8.26 -0.90
CA GLY A 237 10.61 7.15 -1.23
C GLY A 237 11.33 6.55 -0.03
N PHE A 238 11.05 6.98 1.20
CA PHE A 238 11.65 6.41 2.40
C PHE A 238 10.84 5.24 2.95
N ASP A 239 11.55 4.29 3.56
CA ASP A 239 10.98 3.26 4.42
C ASP A 239 10.64 3.84 5.79
N TYR A 240 9.48 3.44 6.32
CA TYR A 240 9.01 3.85 7.64
C TYR A 240 8.80 2.63 8.53
N ASP A 241 9.59 2.52 9.59
CA ASP A 241 9.44 1.48 10.59
C ASP A 241 8.86 2.04 11.89
N PHE A 242 7.57 1.81 12.08
CA PHE A 242 6.79 2.10 13.28
C PHE A 242 6.35 0.83 14.02
N SER A 243 7.06 -0.28 13.82
CA SER A 243 6.73 -1.55 14.46
C SER A 243 6.74 -1.44 15.99
N ASN A 244 5.78 -2.11 16.63
CA ASN A 244 5.61 -2.15 18.09
C ASN A 244 5.54 -0.76 18.77
N THR A 245 5.16 0.28 18.02
CA THR A 245 5.02 1.64 18.55
C THR A 245 3.72 1.79 19.33
N VAL A 246 3.76 2.44 20.49
CA VAL A 246 2.56 2.91 21.19
C VAL A 246 2.29 4.35 20.78
N PHE A 247 1.27 4.53 19.93
CA PHE A 247 0.78 5.86 19.55
C PHE A 247 -0.29 6.31 20.52
N PHE A 248 0.13 6.98 21.58
CA PHE A 248 -0.76 7.53 22.64
C PHE A 248 -1.38 8.88 22.27
N TYR A 249 -1.44 9.20 20.99
CA TYR A 249 -1.98 10.43 20.40
C TYR A 249 -2.60 10.11 19.04
N PRO A 250 -3.52 10.97 18.54
CA PRO A 250 -4.13 10.74 17.23
C PRO A 250 -3.11 10.67 16.11
N VAL A 251 -3.23 9.68 15.25
CA VAL A 251 -2.34 9.48 14.09
C VAL A 251 -3.07 9.86 12.80
N GLY A 252 -2.52 10.83 12.06
CA GLY A 252 -3.08 11.33 10.82
C GLY A 252 -2.13 11.22 9.63
N PHE A 253 -2.34 10.22 8.78
CA PHE A 253 -1.65 10.04 7.50
C PHE A 253 -2.61 10.12 6.30
N ASN A 254 -3.71 10.86 6.47
CA ASN A 254 -4.65 11.06 5.38
C ASN A 254 -4.00 11.76 4.18
N ASN A 255 -4.31 11.29 2.97
CA ASN A 255 -3.70 11.76 1.71
C ASN A 255 -2.16 11.62 1.65
N SER A 256 -1.56 10.72 2.42
CA SER A 256 -0.12 10.44 2.40
C SER A 256 0.25 9.44 1.31
N TYR A 257 1.39 9.65 0.64
CA TYR A 257 1.91 8.75 -0.38
C TYR A 257 3.16 8.03 0.15
N PHE A 258 2.99 6.79 0.58
CA PHE A 258 4.06 5.88 0.97
C PHE A 258 4.54 5.14 -0.29
N GLY A 259 5.69 5.52 -0.80
CA GLY A 259 6.26 4.96 -2.03
C GLY A 259 7.19 3.78 -1.79
N ALA A 260 7.66 3.62 -0.56
CA ALA A 260 8.48 2.51 -0.08
C ALA A 260 7.76 1.76 1.05
N SER A 261 8.40 0.79 1.68
CA SER A 261 7.83 -0.07 2.71
C SER A 261 7.39 0.71 3.96
N SER A 262 6.28 0.28 4.56
CA SER A 262 5.72 0.92 5.76
C SER A 262 5.32 -0.16 6.76
N ASN A 263 6.06 -0.23 7.86
CA ASN A 263 5.90 -1.25 8.88
C ASN A 263 5.21 -0.67 10.13
N PHE A 264 3.98 -1.11 10.39
CA PHE A 264 3.17 -0.82 11.58
C PHE A 264 2.86 -2.10 12.36
N SER A 265 3.62 -3.19 12.13
CA SER A 265 3.35 -4.48 12.77
C SER A 265 3.43 -4.37 14.29
N GLY A 266 2.43 -4.90 14.98
CA GLY A 266 2.33 -4.83 16.44
C GLY A 266 2.17 -3.42 17.01
N ALA A 267 1.96 -2.38 16.19
CA ALA A 267 1.74 -1.03 16.68
C ALA A 267 0.40 -0.90 17.42
N GLU A 268 0.36 -0.11 18.47
CA GLU A 268 -0.83 0.17 19.27
C GLU A 268 -1.27 1.63 19.06
N PHE A 269 -2.43 1.84 18.45
CA PHE A 269 -3.05 3.14 18.26
C PHE A 269 -4.11 3.33 19.34
N THR A 270 -3.78 4.05 20.41
CA THR A 270 -4.70 4.24 21.54
C THR A 270 -5.73 5.34 21.29
N GLU A 271 -5.53 6.14 20.23
CA GLU A 271 -6.40 7.23 19.81
C GLU A 271 -6.86 7.05 18.36
N ASN A 272 -7.72 7.98 17.88
CA ASN A 272 -8.24 7.93 16.51
C ASN A 272 -7.11 7.91 15.48
N THR A 273 -7.25 7.03 14.48
CA THR A 273 -6.27 6.84 13.41
C THR A 273 -6.91 7.12 12.06
N ASN A 274 -6.24 7.92 11.23
CA ASN A 274 -6.75 8.32 9.93
C ASN A 274 -5.71 8.10 8.82
N PHE A 275 -5.93 7.09 7.99
CA PHE A 275 -5.20 6.83 6.76
C PHE A 275 -6.03 7.12 5.50
N SER A 276 -7.19 7.78 5.64
CA SER A 276 -8.12 7.96 4.51
C SER A 276 -7.44 8.56 3.28
N LYS A 277 -7.72 7.98 2.10
CA LYS A 277 -7.13 8.37 0.81
C LYS A 277 -5.60 8.24 0.72
N ALA A 278 -4.94 7.62 1.69
CA ALA A 278 -3.51 7.33 1.58
C ALA A 278 -3.24 6.33 0.45
N LYS A 279 -2.01 6.30 -0.03
CA LYS A 279 -1.53 5.33 -1.01
C LYS A 279 -0.26 4.68 -0.52
N PHE A 280 -0.26 3.35 -0.47
CA PHE A 280 0.90 2.51 -0.20
C PHE A 280 1.27 1.80 -1.50
N VAL A 281 2.52 1.99 -1.97
CA VAL A 281 3.00 1.44 -3.25
C VAL A 281 3.72 0.11 -3.05
N GLU A 282 4.45 0.01 -1.96
CA GLU A 282 5.11 -1.22 -1.51
C GLU A 282 4.32 -1.83 -0.34
N LYS A 283 4.88 -2.82 0.33
CA LYS A 283 4.25 -3.51 1.45
C LYS A 283 3.89 -2.55 2.59
N ALA A 284 2.63 -2.64 3.04
CA ALA A 284 2.11 -2.00 4.24
C ALA A 284 1.77 -3.08 5.29
N ASP A 285 2.60 -3.20 6.31
CA ASP A 285 2.45 -4.23 7.33
C ASP A 285 1.75 -3.67 8.57
N PHE A 286 0.51 -4.09 8.80
CA PHE A 286 -0.30 -3.82 9.99
C PHE A 286 -0.58 -5.09 10.79
N SER A 287 0.21 -6.15 10.58
CA SER A 287 0.01 -7.43 11.28
C SER A 287 0.07 -7.22 12.79
N ARG A 288 -0.89 -7.83 13.51
CA ARG A 288 -1.04 -7.69 14.97
C ARG A 288 -1.16 -6.25 15.49
N ALA A 289 -1.41 -5.27 14.63
CA ALA A 289 -1.64 -3.90 15.07
C ALA A 289 -2.96 -3.79 15.85
N LYS A 290 -3.00 -2.93 16.86
CA LYS A 290 -4.19 -2.68 17.70
C LYS A 290 -4.70 -1.27 17.50
N PHE A 291 -5.97 -1.14 17.18
CA PHE A 291 -6.66 0.14 17.01
C PHE A 291 -7.73 0.26 18.11
N ALA A 292 -7.39 0.96 19.20
CA ALA A 292 -8.28 1.09 20.36
C ALA A 292 -9.43 2.06 20.14
N LYS A 293 -9.30 3.01 19.22
CA LYS A 293 -10.35 3.96 18.83
C LYS A 293 -10.64 3.82 17.32
N LYS A 294 -11.45 4.72 16.78
CA LYS A 294 -11.87 4.68 15.36
C LYS A 294 -10.67 4.66 14.41
N ALA A 295 -10.68 3.71 13.47
CA ALA A 295 -9.73 3.61 12.36
C ALA A 295 -10.42 3.97 11.03
N ASP A 296 -10.00 5.08 10.41
CA ASP A 296 -10.48 5.50 9.08
C ASP A 296 -9.43 5.11 8.03
N ILE A 297 -9.72 4.02 7.30
CA ILE A 297 -8.89 3.47 6.22
C ILE A 297 -9.66 3.60 4.88
N SER A 298 -10.65 4.51 4.85
CA SER A 298 -11.50 4.70 3.69
C SER A 298 -10.73 5.25 2.49
N ARG A 299 -11.07 4.74 1.30
CA ARG A 299 -10.46 5.15 0.01
C ARG A 299 -8.95 4.97 -0.08
N VAL A 300 -8.33 4.23 0.84
CA VAL A 300 -6.90 3.91 0.78
C VAL A 300 -6.63 3.02 -0.43
N LYS A 301 -5.43 3.16 -0.98
CA LYS A 301 -4.94 2.29 -2.05
C LYS A 301 -3.71 1.56 -1.55
N PHE A 302 -3.84 0.26 -1.34
CA PHE A 302 -2.75 -0.63 -1.04
C PHE A 302 -2.33 -1.38 -2.30
N THR A 303 -1.04 -1.54 -2.51
CA THR A 303 -0.54 -2.56 -3.44
C THR A 303 -0.51 -3.89 -2.72
N ASP A 304 0.23 -4.02 -1.64
CA ASP A 304 0.32 -5.19 -0.78
C ASP A 304 0.04 -4.77 0.67
N ALA A 305 -0.82 -5.52 1.40
CA ALA A 305 -1.18 -5.16 2.77
C ALA A 305 -1.40 -6.39 3.65
N ASP A 306 -0.87 -6.33 4.87
CA ASP A 306 -1.01 -7.37 5.87
C ASP A 306 -1.69 -6.81 7.13
N PHE A 307 -2.91 -7.28 7.43
CA PHE A 307 -3.66 -7.00 8.64
C PHE A 307 -3.86 -8.26 9.49
N SER A 308 -3.07 -9.31 9.26
CA SER A 308 -3.23 -10.59 9.95
C SER A 308 -3.12 -10.42 11.46
N GLY A 309 -4.12 -10.92 12.18
CA GLY A 309 -4.20 -10.81 13.63
C GLY A 309 -4.34 -9.39 14.18
N ALA A 310 -4.65 -8.40 13.36
CA ALA A 310 -4.91 -7.04 13.82
C ALA A 310 -6.24 -6.99 14.62
N GLU A 311 -6.32 -6.06 15.57
CA GLU A 311 -7.49 -5.85 16.43
C GLU A 311 -8.04 -4.43 16.26
N PHE A 312 -9.34 -4.33 15.93
CA PHE A 312 -10.07 -3.06 15.86
C PHE A 312 -11.13 -3.05 16.96
N THR A 313 -10.89 -2.29 18.03
CA THR A 313 -11.78 -2.24 19.19
C THR A 313 -13.00 -1.36 18.93
N GLU A 314 -12.84 -0.29 18.15
CA GLU A 314 -13.91 0.60 17.72
C GLU A 314 -14.15 0.46 16.20
N LYS A 315 -15.01 1.31 15.65
CA LYS A 315 -15.39 1.28 14.23
C LYS A 315 -14.18 1.32 13.30
N ALA A 316 -14.10 0.35 12.38
CA ALA A 316 -13.13 0.28 11.29
C ALA A 316 -13.79 0.57 9.94
N ASP A 317 -13.32 1.59 9.23
CA ASP A 317 -13.90 2.03 7.96
C ASP A 317 -12.93 1.79 6.79
N PHE A 318 -13.23 0.80 5.95
CA PHE A 318 -12.53 0.43 4.72
C PHE A 318 -13.35 0.76 3.46
N CYS A 319 -14.35 1.68 3.55
CA CYS A 319 -15.18 2.06 2.40
C CYS A 319 -14.32 2.51 1.23
N TRP A 320 -14.61 1.96 0.04
CA TRP A 320 -13.89 2.25 -1.21
C TRP A 320 -12.38 1.99 -1.15
N ALA A 321 -11.87 1.28 -0.16
CA ALA A 321 -10.48 0.86 -0.13
C ALA A 321 -10.17 -0.04 -1.34
N LYS A 322 -8.93 0.02 -1.83
CA LYS A 322 -8.48 -0.76 -2.99
C LYS A 322 -7.22 -1.52 -2.62
N PHE A 323 -7.27 -2.83 -2.80
CA PHE A 323 -6.17 -3.75 -2.62
C PHE A 323 -5.81 -4.30 -3.99
N ALA A 324 -4.60 -4.00 -4.48
CA ALA A 324 -4.19 -4.33 -5.85
C ALA A 324 -3.58 -5.73 -5.96
N GLU A 325 -2.87 -6.16 -4.93
CA GLU A 325 -2.32 -7.50 -4.76
C GLU A 325 -3.03 -8.21 -3.60
N ASP A 326 -2.44 -9.26 -3.08
CA ASP A 326 -2.99 -10.04 -1.98
C ASP A 326 -3.14 -9.20 -0.70
N VAL A 327 -4.20 -9.45 0.05
CA VAL A 327 -4.38 -8.85 1.37
C VAL A 327 -4.74 -9.91 2.40
N ASP A 328 -4.06 -9.84 3.54
CA ASP A 328 -4.29 -10.79 4.64
C ASP A 328 -5.03 -10.12 5.81
N PHE A 329 -6.29 -10.51 6.03
CA PHE A 329 -7.10 -10.23 7.20
C PHE A 329 -7.33 -11.49 8.04
N SER A 330 -6.47 -12.51 7.93
CA SER A 330 -6.61 -13.74 8.70
C SER A 330 -6.54 -13.46 10.19
N ARG A 331 -7.49 -14.04 10.95
CA ARG A 331 -7.59 -13.87 12.41
C ARG A 331 -7.70 -12.42 12.89
N VAL A 332 -8.08 -11.51 11.99
CA VAL A 332 -8.39 -10.12 12.38
C VAL A 332 -9.62 -10.13 13.29
N LYS A 333 -9.64 -9.22 14.26
CA LYS A 333 -10.78 -9.05 15.15
C LYS A 333 -11.36 -7.65 15.03
N PHE A 334 -12.63 -7.58 14.68
CA PHE A 334 -13.43 -6.35 14.67
C PHE A 334 -14.45 -6.42 15.81
N THR A 335 -14.21 -5.64 16.88
CA THR A 335 -15.11 -5.63 18.05
C THR A 335 -16.35 -4.78 17.80
N LYS A 336 -16.22 -3.69 17.03
CA LYS A 336 -17.32 -2.84 16.56
C LYS A 336 -17.50 -2.98 15.05
N ASN A 337 -18.43 -2.20 14.49
CA ASN A 337 -18.78 -2.27 13.08
C ASN A 337 -17.57 -2.19 12.15
N ALA A 338 -17.44 -3.15 11.25
CA ALA A 338 -16.46 -3.17 10.16
C ALA A 338 -17.15 -2.89 8.82
N ASN A 339 -16.69 -1.89 8.09
CA ASN A 339 -17.35 -1.42 6.89
C ASN A 339 -16.43 -1.49 5.66
N PHE A 340 -16.73 -2.42 4.74
CA PHE A 340 -16.04 -2.64 3.47
C PHE A 340 -16.93 -2.26 2.26
N TYR A 341 -17.86 -1.30 2.44
CA TYR A 341 -18.75 -0.85 1.37
C TYR A 341 -17.95 -0.43 0.12
N GLU A 342 -18.27 -1.04 -1.04
CA GLU A 342 -17.58 -0.82 -2.32
C GLU A 342 -16.05 -1.01 -2.28
N ALA A 343 -15.51 -1.72 -1.30
CA ALA A 343 -14.10 -2.08 -1.29
C ALA A 343 -13.76 -2.99 -2.49
N LYS A 344 -12.55 -2.88 -3.03
CA LYS A 344 -12.11 -3.67 -4.17
C LYS A 344 -10.86 -4.46 -3.84
N PHE A 345 -10.96 -5.78 -3.96
CA PHE A 345 -9.89 -6.75 -3.82
C PHE A 345 -9.57 -7.32 -5.20
N THR A 346 -8.37 -7.06 -5.71
CA THR A 346 -8.01 -7.40 -7.12
C THR A 346 -7.31 -8.75 -7.23
N LYS A 347 -6.79 -9.26 -6.10
CA LYS A 347 -6.18 -10.58 -5.92
C LYS A 347 -6.83 -11.27 -4.72
N ASP A 348 -6.09 -12.15 -4.05
CA ASP A 348 -6.58 -12.92 -2.92
C ASP A 348 -6.89 -12.01 -1.72
N ALA A 349 -8.08 -12.16 -1.17
CA ALA A 349 -8.51 -11.51 0.06
C ALA A 349 -8.76 -12.57 1.13
N LYS A 350 -7.87 -12.68 2.12
CA LYS A 350 -7.93 -13.70 3.16
C LYS A 350 -8.60 -13.15 4.41
N PHE A 351 -9.78 -13.67 4.73
CA PHE A 351 -10.49 -13.45 5.99
C PHE A 351 -10.59 -14.74 6.81
N TYR A 352 -9.59 -15.64 6.65
CA TYR A 352 -9.52 -16.92 7.34
C TYR A 352 -9.60 -16.73 8.85
N ARG A 353 -10.65 -17.32 9.48
CA ARG A 353 -10.93 -17.18 10.91
C ARG A 353 -11.01 -15.73 11.41
N ALA A 354 -11.40 -14.80 10.57
CA ALA A 354 -11.69 -13.42 10.99
C ALA A 354 -12.92 -13.40 11.93
N GLU A 355 -12.91 -12.50 12.92
CA GLU A 355 -13.99 -12.36 13.89
C GLU A 355 -14.63 -10.96 13.77
N PHE A 356 -15.93 -10.94 13.53
CA PHE A 356 -16.75 -9.74 13.48
C PHE A 356 -17.78 -9.81 14.62
N THR A 357 -17.55 -9.02 15.70
CA THR A 357 -18.40 -9.06 16.90
C THR A 357 -19.67 -8.21 16.74
N GLU A 358 -19.62 -7.14 15.96
CA GLU A 358 -20.78 -6.37 15.52
C GLU A 358 -20.96 -6.48 13.99
N LYS A 359 -21.75 -5.59 13.40
CA LYS A 359 -22.13 -5.65 11.98
C LYS A 359 -20.94 -5.61 11.03
N ALA A 360 -20.94 -6.52 10.07
CA ALA A 360 -19.98 -6.61 9.00
C ALA A 360 -20.62 -6.23 7.65
N GLY A 361 -20.20 -5.11 7.07
CA GLY A 361 -20.76 -4.58 5.82
C GLY A 361 -19.84 -4.76 4.63
N PHE A 362 -20.19 -5.67 3.71
CA PHE A 362 -19.49 -5.91 2.44
C PHE A 362 -20.34 -5.55 1.22
N THR A 363 -21.38 -4.71 1.42
CA THR A 363 -22.31 -4.32 0.35
C THR A 363 -21.54 -3.74 -0.83
N ARG A 364 -21.83 -4.26 -2.04
CA ARG A 364 -21.15 -3.89 -3.32
C ARG A 364 -19.64 -4.09 -3.34
N ALA A 365 -19.04 -4.78 -2.38
CA ALA A 365 -17.64 -5.13 -2.43
C ALA A 365 -17.33 -6.01 -3.65
N LYS A 366 -16.09 -5.94 -4.16
CA LYS A 366 -15.65 -6.71 -5.32
C LYS A 366 -14.43 -7.52 -4.93
N PHE A 367 -14.55 -8.82 -5.04
CA PHE A 367 -13.51 -9.79 -4.78
C PHE A 367 -13.09 -10.49 -6.07
N THR A 368 -11.81 -10.74 -6.24
CA THR A 368 -11.34 -11.72 -7.21
C THR A 368 -11.42 -13.09 -6.53
N ASP A 369 -10.51 -13.43 -5.63
CA ASP A 369 -10.63 -14.57 -4.73
C ASP A 369 -10.94 -14.12 -3.31
N ALA A 370 -11.75 -14.87 -2.56
CA ALA A 370 -12.10 -14.55 -1.18
C ALA A 370 -12.15 -15.80 -0.32
N ASP A 371 -11.38 -15.80 0.77
CA ASP A 371 -11.36 -16.86 1.76
C ASP A 371 -11.92 -16.38 3.10
N PHE A 372 -13.18 -16.74 3.38
CA PHE A 372 -13.86 -16.54 4.65
C PHE A 372 -13.95 -17.84 5.47
N THR A 373 -13.08 -18.83 5.20
CA THR A 373 -13.11 -20.13 5.88
C THR A 373 -13.01 -19.95 7.39
N GLY A 374 -14.00 -20.46 8.11
CA GLY A 374 -14.09 -20.37 9.55
C GLY A 374 -14.25 -18.96 10.12
N ALA A 375 -14.59 -17.98 9.30
CA ALA A 375 -14.90 -16.64 9.77
C ALA A 375 -16.17 -16.64 10.65
N LYS A 376 -16.22 -15.75 11.64
CA LYS A 376 -17.35 -15.63 12.58
C LYS A 376 -17.98 -14.26 12.50
N PHE A 377 -19.28 -14.24 12.29
CA PHE A 377 -20.13 -13.06 12.26
C PHE A 377 -21.14 -13.16 13.41
N ALA A 378 -20.90 -12.40 14.49
CA ALA A 378 -21.75 -12.48 15.69
C ALA A 378 -23.02 -11.60 15.58
N GLU A 379 -23.04 -10.61 14.71
CA GLU A 379 -24.22 -9.85 14.32
C GLU A 379 -24.45 -9.92 12.79
N ASP A 380 -25.32 -9.03 12.25
CA ASP A 380 -25.69 -9.04 10.84
C ASP A 380 -24.46 -8.95 9.91
N ALA A 381 -24.38 -9.86 8.95
CA ALA A 381 -23.39 -9.87 7.87
C ALA A 381 -24.05 -9.52 6.53
N ASN A 382 -23.68 -8.40 5.95
CA ASN A 382 -24.27 -7.92 4.72
C ASN A 382 -23.29 -7.97 3.53
N PHE A 383 -23.52 -8.92 2.62
CA PHE A 383 -22.79 -9.08 1.37
C PHE A 383 -23.62 -8.65 0.15
N SER A 384 -24.79 -8.02 0.32
CA SER A 384 -25.69 -7.71 -0.78
C SER A 384 -24.99 -6.93 -1.91
N TRP A 385 -25.32 -7.31 -3.16
CA TRP A 385 -24.72 -6.75 -4.38
C TRP A 385 -23.20 -6.95 -4.51
N ALA A 386 -22.56 -7.73 -3.65
CA ALA A 386 -21.15 -8.05 -3.80
C ALA A 386 -20.89 -8.86 -5.09
N LYS A 387 -19.67 -8.86 -5.58
CA LYS A 387 -19.26 -9.61 -6.76
C LYS A 387 -18.01 -10.43 -6.44
N PHE A 388 -18.06 -11.72 -6.72
CA PHE A 388 -16.94 -12.63 -6.62
C PHE A 388 -16.60 -13.10 -8.03
N ALA A 389 -15.41 -12.73 -8.51
CA ALA A 389 -15.00 -13.00 -9.89
C ALA A 389 -14.42 -14.40 -10.07
N GLU A 390 -13.78 -14.92 -9.04
CA GLU A 390 -13.22 -16.28 -8.97
C GLU A 390 -13.76 -16.97 -7.71
N LYS A 391 -12.97 -17.79 -7.02
CA LYS A 391 -13.41 -18.61 -5.89
C LYS A 391 -13.88 -17.76 -4.71
N ALA A 392 -14.99 -18.20 -4.08
CA ALA A 392 -15.48 -17.66 -2.82
C ALA A 392 -15.65 -18.81 -1.83
N ASP A 393 -14.89 -18.79 -0.73
CA ASP A 393 -14.89 -19.85 0.27
C ASP A 393 -15.45 -19.36 1.60
N PHE A 394 -16.62 -19.87 1.99
CA PHE A 394 -17.27 -19.66 3.27
C PHE A 394 -17.41 -20.97 4.07
N CYS A 395 -16.56 -21.96 3.78
CA CYS A 395 -16.57 -23.23 4.53
C CYS A 395 -16.37 -22.99 6.01
N TRP A 396 -17.18 -23.65 6.83
CA TRP A 396 -17.12 -23.54 8.31
C TRP A 396 -17.39 -22.12 8.84
N ALA A 397 -17.82 -21.17 8.00
CA ALA A 397 -18.18 -19.83 8.49
C ALA A 397 -19.42 -19.92 9.40
N GLU A 398 -19.45 -19.09 10.43
CA GLU A 398 -20.53 -19.03 11.40
C GLU A 398 -21.23 -17.65 11.33
N PHE A 399 -22.53 -17.65 11.04
CA PHE A 399 -23.39 -16.47 11.03
C PHE A 399 -24.40 -16.62 12.17
N ALA A 400 -24.19 -15.84 13.25
CA ALA A 400 -25.05 -15.94 14.44
C ALA A 400 -26.35 -15.14 14.30
N GLU A 401 -26.35 -14.05 13.51
CA GLU A 401 -27.51 -13.25 13.17
C GLU A 401 -27.77 -13.30 11.66
N LYS A 402 -28.50 -12.34 11.09
CA LYS A 402 -28.90 -12.35 9.68
C LYS A 402 -27.72 -12.29 8.72
N ALA A 403 -27.74 -13.19 7.74
CA ALA A 403 -26.75 -13.23 6.65
C ALA A 403 -27.44 -12.84 5.32
N ASP A 404 -27.08 -11.68 4.79
CA ASP A 404 -27.64 -11.15 3.54
C ASP A 404 -26.67 -11.32 2.38
N PHE A 405 -26.98 -12.28 1.49
CA PHE A 405 -26.27 -12.56 0.24
C PHE A 405 -27.08 -12.15 -0.99
N THR A 406 -28.08 -11.28 -0.86
CA THR A 406 -29.00 -10.94 -1.97
C THR A 406 -28.27 -10.25 -3.13
N TRP A 407 -28.72 -10.57 -4.36
CA TRP A 407 -28.22 -9.96 -5.59
C TRP A 407 -26.73 -10.13 -5.85
N ILE A 408 -26.10 -11.13 -5.24
CA ILE A 408 -24.69 -11.46 -5.48
C ILE A 408 -24.50 -12.17 -6.81
N LYS A 409 -23.36 -11.91 -7.45
CA LYS A 409 -22.87 -12.74 -8.54
C LYS A 409 -21.60 -13.46 -8.13
N PHE A 410 -21.67 -14.79 -8.02
CA PHE A 410 -20.52 -15.68 -7.98
C PHE A 410 -20.20 -16.10 -9.41
N ALA A 411 -19.08 -15.63 -9.97
CA ALA A 411 -18.71 -15.91 -11.34
C ALA A 411 -17.91 -17.22 -11.49
N ASP A 412 -17.39 -17.74 -10.40
CA ASP A 412 -16.76 -19.04 -10.31
C ASP A 412 -17.28 -19.82 -9.09
N TYR A 413 -16.51 -20.79 -8.58
CA TYR A 413 -16.89 -21.74 -7.55
C TYR A 413 -17.19 -21.05 -6.20
N ALA A 414 -18.34 -21.36 -5.60
CA ALA A 414 -18.74 -20.85 -4.29
C ALA A 414 -18.92 -22.01 -3.31
N GLN A 415 -18.26 -21.93 -2.15
CA GLN A 415 -18.29 -22.94 -1.12
C GLN A 415 -18.92 -22.43 0.17
N PHE A 416 -19.93 -23.14 0.67
CA PHE A 416 -20.59 -22.93 1.95
C PHE A 416 -20.64 -24.23 2.75
N GLY A 417 -19.74 -25.19 2.45
CA GLY A 417 -19.68 -26.46 3.13
C GLY A 417 -19.51 -26.29 4.64
N TRP A 418 -20.34 -26.98 5.43
CA TRP A 418 -20.32 -26.91 6.90
C TRP A 418 -20.59 -25.51 7.50
N ALA A 419 -20.98 -24.51 6.69
CA ALA A 419 -21.33 -23.20 7.19
C ALA A 419 -22.58 -23.30 8.11
N LYS A 420 -22.64 -22.43 9.12
CA LYS A 420 -23.75 -22.36 10.08
C LYS A 420 -24.46 -21.01 9.98
N PHE A 421 -25.75 -21.04 9.76
CA PHE A 421 -26.64 -19.89 9.78
C PHE A 421 -27.61 -20.08 10.93
N THR A 422 -27.47 -19.29 12.00
CA THR A 422 -28.29 -19.43 13.21
C THR A 422 -29.60 -18.67 13.10
N GLU A 423 -29.59 -17.53 12.40
CA GLU A 423 -30.78 -16.76 12.03
C GLU A 423 -31.02 -16.83 10.51
N ASP A 424 -31.87 -15.94 9.97
CA ASP A 424 -32.29 -15.98 8.57
C ASP A 424 -31.09 -15.80 7.61
N ALA A 425 -31.00 -16.67 6.61
CA ALA A 425 -29.99 -16.63 5.54
C ALA A 425 -30.68 -16.31 4.20
N ASN A 426 -30.33 -15.19 3.60
CA ASN A 426 -30.97 -14.71 2.39
C ASN A 426 -30.05 -14.78 1.17
N PHE A 427 -30.29 -15.74 0.28
CA PHE A 427 -29.63 -15.94 -1.00
C PHE A 427 -30.56 -15.59 -2.18
N SER A 428 -31.58 -14.73 -1.97
CA SER A 428 -32.53 -14.38 -3.02
C SER A 428 -31.83 -13.64 -4.17
N ALA A 429 -32.24 -13.99 -5.39
CA ALA A 429 -31.71 -13.40 -6.64
C ALA A 429 -30.19 -13.52 -6.80
N VAL A 430 -29.55 -14.47 -6.12
CA VAL A 430 -28.10 -14.76 -6.30
C VAL A 430 -27.89 -15.48 -7.62
N LYS A 431 -26.80 -15.15 -8.33
CA LYS A 431 -26.39 -15.87 -9.53
C LYS A 431 -25.11 -16.66 -9.29
N PHE A 432 -25.21 -18.00 -9.26
CA PHE A 432 -24.11 -18.93 -9.28
C PHE A 432 -23.79 -19.34 -10.72
N THR A 433 -22.67 -18.88 -11.26
CA THR A 433 -22.29 -19.12 -12.66
C THR A 433 -21.55 -20.47 -12.85
N LYS A 434 -20.91 -20.95 -11.79
CA LYS A 434 -20.25 -22.26 -11.71
C LYS A 434 -20.87 -23.08 -10.57
N ASP A 435 -20.19 -24.12 -10.16
CA ASP A 435 -20.64 -24.99 -9.09
C ASP A 435 -20.77 -24.25 -7.76
N VAL A 436 -21.79 -24.62 -6.99
CA VAL A 436 -21.94 -24.15 -5.61
C VAL A 436 -22.16 -25.33 -4.68
N GLU A 437 -21.53 -25.23 -3.50
CA GLU A 437 -21.59 -26.29 -2.49
C GLU A 437 -22.10 -25.79 -1.15
N PHE A 438 -23.26 -26.30 -0.73
CA PHE A 438 -23.84 -26.12 0.59
C PHE A 438 -23.82 -27.44 1.39
N SER A 439 -22.92 -28.37 1.05
CA SER A 439 -22.87 -29.67 1.69
C SER A 439 -22.66 -29.55 3.19
N ALA A 440 -23.51 -30.23 3.96
CA ALA A 440 -23.54 -30.21 5.41
C ALA A 440 -23.72 -28.80 6.04
N ALA A 441 -24.11 -27.81 5.27
CA ALA A 441 -24.49 -26.50 5.80
C ALA A 441 -25.72 -26.59 6.70
N LYS A 442 -25.80 -25.74 7.73
CA LYS A 442 -26.88 -25.77 8.72
C LYS A 442 -27.62 -24.44 8.71
N PHE A 443 -28.92 -24.48 8.44
CA PHE A 443 -29.83 -23.33 8.45
C PHE A 443 -30.83 -23.54 9.61
N ALA A 444 -30.65 -22.81 10.71
CA ALA A 444 -31.47 -22.97 11.90
C ALA A 444 -32.77 -22.16 11.84
N LYS A 445 -32.86 -21.13 11.00
CA LYS A 445 -34.06 -20.36 10.67
C LYS A 445 -34.31 -20.41 9.16
N ASN A 446 -35.02 -19.42 8.61
CA ASN A 446 -35.38 -19.41 7.21
C ASN A 446 -34.17 -19.27 6.29
N ALA A 447 -34.14 -20.08 5.23
CA ALA A 447 -33.13 -20.00 4.17
C ALA A 447 -33.85 -19.69 2.85
N SER A 448 -33.68 -18.47 2.33
CA SER A 448 -34.29 -18.08 1.07
C SER A 448 -33.28 -18.18 -0.08
N PHE A 449 -33.64 -18.99 -1.09
CA PHE A 449 -32.98 -19.09 -2.37
C PHE A 449 -33.94 -18.60 -3.49
N SER A 450 -34.98 -17.83 -3.14
CA SER A 450 -35.99 -17.37 -4.07
C SER A 450 -35.39 -16.57 -5.22
N GLY A 451 -35.71 -16.94 -6.46
CA GLY A 451 -35.11 -16.32 -7.66
C GLY A 451 -33.63 -16.55 -7.84
N ALA A 452 -33.00 -17.43 -7.07
CA ALA A 452 -31.58 -17.77 -7.26
C ALA A 452 -31.39 -18.56 -8.56
N LYS A 453 -30.26 -18.29 -9.28
CA LYS A 453 -29.93 -18.97 -10.53
C LYS A 453 -28.69 -19.84 -10.37
N PHE A 454 -28.88 -21.15 -10.49
CA PHE A 454 -27.84 -22.18 -10.42
C PHE A 454 -27.49 -22.64 -11.83
N THR A 455 -26.42 -22.07 -12.41
CA THR A 455 -26.06 -22.33 -13.83
C THR A 455 -25.32 -23.66 -14.00
N LYS A 456 -24.65 -24.16 -12.99
CA LYS A 456 -23.94 -25.43 -12.94
C LYS A 456 -24.45 -26.28 -11.77
N ASN A 457 -23.58 -27.11 -11.16
CA ASN A 457 -23.99 -28.02 -10.11
C ASN A 457 -24.32 -27.27 -8.81
N ALA A 458 -25.45 -27.60 -8.19
CA ALA A 458 -25.90 -27.08 -6.90
C ALA A 458 -26.00 -28.24 -5.90
N LYS A 459 -25.08 -28.29 -4.93
CA LYS A 459 -25.02 -29.39 -3.95
C LYS A 459 -25.53 -28.93 -2.59
N PHE A 460 -26.58 -29.59 -2.13
CA PHE A 460 -27.16 -29.43 -0.80
C PHE A 460 -27.09 -30.75 0.01
N SER A 461 -26.17 -31.66 -0.36
CA SER A 461 -26.04 -32.97 0.27
C SER A 461 -25.75 -32.80 1.78
N TRP A 462 -26.49 -33.57 2.62
CA TRP A 462 -26.42 -33.48 4.09
C TRP A 462 -26.74 -32.11 4.69
N ALA A 463 -27.19 -31.14 3.90
CA ALA A 463 -27.61 -29.85 4.43
C ALA A 463 -28.81 -30.00 5.38
N LYS A 464 -28.85 -29.23 6.46
CA LYS A 464 -29.94 -29.25 7.42
C LYS A 464 -30.72 -27.95 7.40
N PHE A 465 -32.02 -28.02 7.11
CA PHE A 465 -32.97 -26.91 7.14
C PHE A 465 -33.93 -27.14 8.30
N THR A 466 -33.84 -26.29 9.36
CA THR A 466 -34.68 -26.43 10.56
C THR A 466 -35.99 -25.64 10.43
N LYS A 467 -35.99 -24.58 9.63
CA LYS A 467 -37.16 -23.77 9.30
C LYS A 467 -37.39 -23.71 7.79
N GLY A 468 -38.17 -22.76 7.32
CA GLY A 468 -38.54 -22.62 5.91
C GLY A 468 -37.35 -22.60 4.98
N ALA A 469 -37.31 -23.50 4.00
CA ALA A 469 -36.35 -23.51 2.91
C ALA A 469 -37.08 -23.12 1.62
N ASP A 470 -36.88 -21.89 1.16
CA ASP A 470 -37.62 -21.32 0.02
C ASP A 470 -36.75 -21.34 -1.24
N PHE A 471 -37.13 -22.18 -2.21
CA PHE A 471 -36.56 -22.29 -3.55
C PHE A 471 -37.49 -21.78 -4.64
N SER A 472 -38.59 -21.05 -4.28
CA SER A 472 -39.55 -20.51 -5.24
C SER A 472 -38.81 -19.63 -6.27
N TRP A 473 -39.26 -19.70 -7.53
CA TRP A 473 -38.66 -18.94 -8.64
C TRP A 473 -37.15 -19.22 -8.89
N ALA A 474 -36.54 -20.16 -8.17
CA ALA A 474 -35.16 -20.52 -8.42
C ALA A 474 -35.00 -21.31 -9.73
N GLU A 475 -33.90 -21.07 -10.47
CA GLU A 475 -33.59 -21.76 -11.72
C GLU A 475 -32.43 -22.74 -11.51
N PHE A 476 -32.64 -24.02 -11.80
CA PHE A 476 -31.64 -25.08 -11.74
C PHE A 476 -31.33 -25.58 -13.16
N ILE A 477 -30.15 -25.31 -13.69
CA ILE A 477 -29.77 -25.57 -15.09
C ILE A 477 -29.01 -26.89 -15.28
N ARG A 478 -28.37 -27.38 -14.22
CA ARG A 478 -27.58 -28.63 -14.23
C ARG A 478 -27.87 -29.44 -12.96
N ASN A 479 -26.94 -30.31 -12.60
CA ASN A 479 -27.03 -31.20 -11.45
C ASN A 479 -27.50 -30.44 -10.18
N THR A 480 -28.50 -31.02 -9.54
CA THR A 480 -29.03 -30.51 -8.27
C THR A 480 -29.16 -31.68 -7.29
N ASP A 481 -28.41 -31.63 -6.21
CA ASP A 481 -28.26 -32.77 -5.31
C ASP A 481 -28.65 -32.42 -3.88
N PHE A 482 -29.79 -33.00 -3.42
CA PHE A 482 -30.29 -32.95 -2.05
C PHE A 482 -30.04 -34.26 -1.29
N PHE A 483 -29.09 -35.09 -1.72
CA PHE A 483 -28.80 -36.36 -1.09
C PHE A 483 -28.57 -36.22 0.43
N GLU A 484 -29.34 -37.01 1.20
CA GLU A 484 -29.27 -37.00 2.68
C GLU A 484 -29.52 -35.59 3.31
N ALA A 485 -30.07 -34.64 2.60
CA ALA A 485 -30.53 -33.38 3.19
C ALA A 485 -31.70 -33.63 4.18
N THR A 486 -31.83 -32.76 5.18
CA THR A 486 -32.90 -32.86 6.19
C THR A 486 -33.73 -31.58 6.20
N PHE A 487 -35.04 -31.73 6.09
CA PHE A 487 -36.02 -30.64 6.16
C PHE A 487 -36.94 -30.89 7.37
N GLU A 488 -36.89 -30.00 8.36
CA GLU A 488 -37.78 -30.05 9.54
C GLU A 488 -39.13 -29.35 9.29
N GLU A 489 -39.23 -28.53 8.21
CA GLU A 489 -40.49 -28.00 7.65
C GLU A 489 -40.54 -28.29 6.14
N LYS A 490 -41.73 -28.21 5.52
CA LYS A 490 -41.91 -28.51 4.09
C LYS A 490 -41.08 -27.52 3.26
N PRO A 491 -40.15 -27.96 2.38
CA PRO A 491 -39.46 -27.07 1.45
C PRO A 491 -40.45 -26.48 0.44
N ILE A 492 -40.20 -25.20 0.08
CA ILE A 492 -41.09 -24.41 -0.79
C ILE A 492 -40.45 -24.35 -2.17
N PHE A 493 -41.17 -24.80 -3.21
CA PHE A 493 -40.75 -24.71 -4.61
C PHE A 493 -41.69 -23.83 -5.45
N GLU A 494 -42.79 -23.35 -4.89
CA GLU A 494 -43.70 -22.36 -5.48
C GLU A 494 -44.17 -21.37 -4.42
N TYR A 495 -44.38 -20.14 -4.85
CA TYR A 495 -44.91 -19.07 -4.00
C TYR A 495 -45.94 -18.27 -4.79
N GLU A 496 -47.08 -17.98 -4.18
CA GLU A 496 -48.15 -17.17 -4.77
C GLU A 496 -48.06 -15.73 -4.24
N LEU A 497 -47.96 -14.77 -5.15
CA LEU A 497 -47.98 -13.35 -4.85
C LEU A 497 -48.90 -12.62 -5.83
N TYR A 498 -49.87 -11.90 -5.32
CA TYR A 498 -50.86 -11.17 -6.13
C TYR A 498 -51.52 -12.00 -7.24
N SER A 499 -51.86 -13.28 -6.95
CA SER A 499 -52.41 -14.26 -7.91
C SER A 499 -51.45 -14.73 -9.02
N GLU A 500 -50.18 -14.36 -8.94
CA GLU A 500 -49.11 -14.95 -9.77
C GLU A 500 -48.37 -16.03 -8.96
N ILE A 501 -48.09 -17.15 -9.63
CA ILE A 501 -47.41 -18.30 -9.01
C ILE A 501 -46.00 -18.36 -9.54
N PHE A 502 -45.02 -18.19 -8.64
CA PHE A 502 -43.60 -18.25 -8.93
C PHE A 502 -43.05 -19.64 -8.58
N LYS A 503 -42.82 -20.48 -9.60
CA LYS A 503 -42.35 -21.85 -9.43
C LYS A 503 -40.86 -21.95 -9.58
N ALA A 504 -40.25 -22.87 -8.85
CA ALA A 504 -38.87 -23.32 -9.15
C ALA A 504 -38.83 -23.97 -10.51
N LYS A 505 -37.76 -23.70 -11.26
CA LYS A 505 -37.58 -24.15 -12.66
C LYS A 505 -36.40 -25.08 -12.78
N PHE A 506 -36.60 -26.25 -13.43
CA PHE A 506 -35.56 -27.22 -13.70
C PHE A 506 -35.37 -27.35 -15.20
N SER A 507 -34.09 -27.29 -15.67
CA SER A 507 -33.81 -27.32 -17.09
C SER A 507 -34.07 -28.71 -17.70
N HIS A 508 -34.83 -28.80 -18.78
CA HIS A 508 -34.94 -30.03 -19.57
C HIS A 508 -33.70 -30.36 -20.40
N ARG A 509 -32.65 -29.48 -20.38
CA ARG A 509 -31.36 -29.74 -21.03
C ARG A 509 -30.32 -30.43 -20.12
N ALA A 510 -30.65 -30.62 -18.84
CA ALA A 510 -29.89 -31.44 -17.94
C ALA A 510 -30.10 -32.95 -18.22
N ASN A 511 -29.21 -33.81 -17.76
CA ASN A 511 -29.52 -35.23 -17.71
C ASN A 511 -30.54 -35.47 -16.59
N PRO A 512 -31.66 -36.20 -16.81
CA PRO A 512 -32.63 -36.53 -15.76
C PRO A 512 -32.00 -37.13 -14.49
N GLU A 513 -30.94 -37.89 -14.63
CA GLU A 513 -30.20 -38.52 -13.53
C GLU A 513 -29.39 -37.50 -12.69
N ASP A 514 -29.20 -36.28 -13.20
CA ASP A 514 -28.49 -35.20 -12.50
C ASP A 514 -29.35 -34.59 -11.38
N TYR A 515 -30.67 -34.90 -11.32
CA TYR A 515 -31.57 -34.40 -10.30
C TYR A 515 -31.78 -35.42 -9.19
N ASN A 516 -31.20 -35.15 -8.01
CA ASN A 516 -31.28 -36.06 -6.86
C ASN A 516 -32.05 -35.38 -5.71
N PHE A 517 -33.29 -35.83 -5.48
CA PHE A 517 -34.19 -35.35 -4.40
C PHE A 517 -34.32 -36.36 -3.26
N LYS A 518 -33.40 -37.33 -3.13
CA LYS A 518 -33.39 -38.33 -2.06
C LYS A 518 -32.86 -37.72 -0.76
N VAL A 519 -33.78 -37.20 0.04
CA VAL A 519 -33.47 -36.65 1.36
C VAL A 519 -33.26 -37.77 2.38
N SER A 520 -32.66 -37.43 3.54
CA SER A 520 -32.38 -38.37 4.63
C SER A 520 -33.65 -39.10 5.06
N HIS A 521 -33.51 -40.40 5.42
CA HIS A 521 -34.60 -41.16 5.95
C HIS A 521 -35.18 -40.56 7.25
N ASN A 522 -34.33 -39.83 8.04
CA ASN A 522 -34.73 -39.14 9.26
C ASN A 522 -35.35 -37.74 8.98
N SER A 523 -35.43 -37.29 7.74
CA SER A 523 -36.04 -36.02 7.41
C SER A 523 -37.56 -36.07 7.66
N PRO A 524 -38.14 -35.23 8.53
CA PRO A 524 -39.58 -35.18 8.76
C PRO A 524 -40.39 -34.91 7.47
N TYR A 525 -39.89 -34.03 6.63
CA TYR A 525 -40.47 -33.73 5.34
C TYR A 525 -39.60 -34.25 4.20
N LYS A 526 -40.26 -34.90 3.22
CA LYS A 526 -39.61 -35.35 1.99
C LYS A 526 -39.90 -34.34 0.89
N ILE A 527 -39.05 -34.28 -0.12
CA ILE A 527 -39.33 -33.54 -1.34
C ILE A 527 -40.31 -34.41 -2.17
N GLU A 528 -41.60 -34.00 -2.20
CA GLU A 528 -42.57 -34.66 -3.07
C GLU A 528 -42.21 -34.39 -4.53
N THR A 529 -42.13 -35.43 -5.36
CA THR A 529 -41.74 -35.31 -6.76
C THR A 529 -42.88 -35.74 -7.69
N LYS A 530 -42.80 -35.24 -8.94
CA LYS A 530 -43.65 -35.69 -10.06
C LYS A 530 -42.76 -36.04 -11.24
N GLU A 531 -43.27 -36.93 -12.13
CA GLU A 531 -42.69 -37.11 -13.45
C GLU A 531 -43.27 -36.08 -14.40
N GLN A 532 -42.38 -35.42 -15.16
CA GLN A 532 -42.75 -34.52 -16.24
C GLN A 532 -41.92 -34.91 -17.48
N GLU A 533 -42.64 -35.10 -18.60
CA GLU A 533 -41.99 -35.54 -19.88
C GLU A 533 -41.73 -34.31 -20.75
N HIS A 534 -40.53 -34.29 -21.38
CA HIS A 534 -40.18 -33.33 -22.42
C HIS A 534 -39.47 -34.07 -23.54
N ASN A 535 -40.00 -34.00 -24.76
CA ASN A 535 -39.45 -34.67 -25.97
C ASN A 535 -39.15 -36.18 -25.78
N GLY A 536 -40.05 -36.93 -25.13
CA GLY A 536 -39.89 -38.36 -24.88
C GLY A 536 -38.93 -38.71 -23.72
N ILE A 537 -38.34 -37.71 -23.02
CA ILE A 537 -37.45 -37.89 -21.87
C ILE A 537 -38.24 -37.57 -20.61
N LYS A 538 -38.22 -38.46 -19.64
CA LYS A 538 -38.89 -38.30 -18.35
C LYS A 538 -37.94 -37.68 -17.32
N PHE A 539 -38.37 -36.62 -16.68
CA PHE A 539 -37.69 -35.93 -15.59
C PHE A 539 -38.47 -36.12 -14.28
N VAL A 540 -37.77 -36.41 -13.21
CA VAL A 540 -38.33 -36.42 -11.87
C VAL A 540 -37.97 -35.09 -11.21
N ILE A 541 -38.95 -34.24 -10.95
CA ILE A 541 -38.75 -32.89 -10.37
C ILE A 541 -39.71 -32.70 -9.19
N PRO A 542 -39.50 -31.71 -8.28
CA PRO A 542 -40.44 -31.39 -7.21
C PRO A 542 -41.84 -31.13 -7.77
N LYS A 543 -42.88 -31.56 -7.02
CA LYS A 543 -44.27 -31.49 -7.44
C LYS A 543 -44.71 -30.08 -7.81
N ASP A 544 -44.24 -29.11 -7.04
CA ASP A 544 -44.59 -27.69 -7.14
C ASP A 544 -43.60 -26.90 -8.03
N ALA A 545 -42.77 -27.62 -8.86
CA ALA A 545 -41.83 -27.05 -9.82
C ALA A 545 -42.24 -27.31 -11.28
N GLU A 546 -41.53 -26.72 -12.22
CA GLU A 546 -41.77 -26.89 -13.67
C GLU A 546 -40.45 -27.08 -14.46
N LEU A 547 -40.53 -27.69 -15.65
CA LEU A 547 -39.45 -27.75 -16.60
C LEU A 547 -39.41 -26.49 -17.45
N PHE A 548 -38.19 -26.01 -17.80
CA PHE A 548 -38.01 -24.86 -18.66
C PHE A 548 -36.81 -25.02 -19.62
N ASP A 549 -36.78 -24.22 -20.68
CA ASP A 549 -35.61 -24.06 -21.55
C ASP A 549 -34.78 -22.89 -21.05
N PRO A 550 -33.51 -23.10 -20.61
CA PRO A 550 -32.67 -22.02 -20.10
C PRO A 550 -32.19 -21.02 -21.18
N ASP A 551 -32.42 -21.33 -22.48
CA ASP A 551 -32.08 -20.46 -23.61
C ASP A 551 -33.28 -19.65 -24.12
N GLU A 552 -34.49 -19.95 -23.66
CA GLU A 552 -35.65 -19.09 -23.91
C GLU A 552 -35.57 -17.82 -23.05
N PRO A 553 -35.78 -16.63 -23.64
CA PRO A 553 -35.82 -15.42 -22.84
C PRO A 553 -36.91 -15.54 -21.78
N SER A 554 -36.59 -15.34 -20.51
CA SER A 554 -37.56 -15.19 -19.45
C SER A 554 -38.47 -14.00 -19.77
N GLU A 555 -39.76 -14.22 -19.96
CA GLU A 555 -40.79 -13.17 -20.05
C GLU A 555 -40.77 -12.25 -18.84
#